data_6a40a629a67d745ec7d599b5715b8f23
#
_entry.id   6a40a629a67d745ec7d599b5715b8f23
#
_cell.length_a   1.000
_cell.length_b   1.000
_cell.length_c   1.000
_cell.angle_alpha   90.00
_cell.angle_beta   90.00
_cell.angle_gamma   90.00
#
_symmetry.space_group_name_H-M   'P 1'
#
loop_
_entity.id
_entity.type
_entity.pdbx_description
1 polymer ?
#
loop_
_entity_poly.entity_id
_entity_poly.type
_entity_poly.pdbx_seq_one_letter_code
_entity_poly.pdbx_strand_id
1 'polypeptide(L)'
;MPPRLPERYRLNIRLGSDGDIEEWFGQDDTLDRPVLIRYLAPESSPNRHEAFLDSVRAAAALNDIHLQKVFAAAETTASAYSVSEWDGGVTIADRLRADEAVPVVEFLPNASGLCLALSRFHELGGVHGAIDASSVHYSAAHPVKLAAFGRTQRWSDAQEDTMALAEVLRAAITGTHDASVFPSDVIDGVHPSVDDALRGGIDGSLDAASLARSLQAVPNTAPVDGSPIRPWRSLALFGLIVVLIVVVAAVGLASDFDPDSPVLYPVTAEPTSTTSTVPPQVVDREEEAGRIPASAAAYDPLGDGTESDDTVQNTVDGDRSTGWTTEAYSRPLRDVKDGVGLVFDLEGTPQIVSIQGSPGTAYTIGWAASIPADTTEWEHIARGTLQRAESRIQLPVRGGGLWLLWLTDLVERPDGSYQTQITDVRFAP
;
A
#
# COMPACT_ATOMS: atom_id res chain seq x y z
N MET A 1 -13.64 -17.64 -13.93
CA MET A 1 -12.67 -18.06 -14.98
C MET A 1 -11.86 -16.82 -15.32
N PRO A 2 -10.51 -16.86 -15.36
CA PRO A 2 -9.75 -15.66 -15.66
C PRO A 2 -10.14 -15.08 -17.03
N PRO A 3 -10.09 -13.75 -17.19
CA PRO A 3 -10.41 -13.07 -18.45
C PRO A 3 -9.55 -13.59 -19.61
N ARG A 4 -10.13 -13.71 -20.80
CA ARG A 4 -9.37 -14.00 -22.02
C ARG A 4 -8.92 -12.69 -22.65
N LEU A 5 -7.65 -12.39 -22.50
CA LEU A 5 -6.98 -11.24 -23.08
C LEU A 5 -6.07 -11.66 -24.25
N PRO A 6 -5.62 -10.72 -25.10
CA PRO A 6 -4.54 -11.00 -26.05
C PRO A 6 -3.29 -11.54 -25.34
N GLU A 7 -2.56 -12.46 -26.01
CA GLU A 7 -1.33 -13.09 -25.46
C GLU A 7 -0.27 -12.11 -24.99
N ARG A 8 -0.31 -10.87 -25.47
CA ARG A 8 0.55 -9.77 -25.03
C ARG A 8 0.41 -9.46 -23.53
N TYR A 9 -0.78 -9.65 -22.94
CA TYR A 9 -1.06 -9.26 -21.58
C TYR A 9 -1.22 -10.49 -20.70
N ARG A 10 -0.34 -10.63 -19.74
CA ARG A 10 -0.39 -11.70 -18.75
C ARG A 10 -1.03 -11.19 -17.46
N LEU A 11 -2.06 -11.90 -17.00
CA LEU A 11 -2.68 -11.65 -15.70
C LEU A 11 -1.87 -12.36 -14.61
N ASN A 12 -1.37 -11.61 -13.64
CA ASN A 12 -0.56 -12.15 -12.56
C ASN A 12 -1.37 -12.28 -11.26
N ILE A 13 -1.99 -11.19 -10.81
CA ILE A 13 -2.67 -11.14 -9.50
C ILE A 13 -4.00 -10.41 -9.67
N ARG A 14 -5.08 -11.02 -9.18
CA ARG A 14 -6.37 -10.35 -9.06
C ARG A 14 -6.32 -9.43 -7.83
N LEU A 15 -6.40 -8.13 -8.05
CA LEU A 15 -6.36 -7.12 -6.99
C LEU A 15 -7.70 -6.99 -6.28
N GLY A 16 -8.81 -7.16 -7.01
CA GLY A 16 -10.14 -7.02 -6.47
C GLY A 16 -11.22 -6.97 -7.55
N SER A 17 -12.40 -6.55 -7.11
CA SER A 17 -13.52 -6.21 -8.00
C SER A 17 -14.28 -5.03 -7.43
N ASP A 18 -14.74 -4.17 -8.34
CA ASP A 18 -15.62 -3.06 -8.03
C ASP A 18 -16.86 -3.15 -8.93
N GLY A 19 -17.97 -3.56 -8.34
CA GLY A 19 -19.17 -3.89 -9.07
C GLY A 19 -18.92 -4.98 -10.12
N ASP A 20 -19.11 -4.61 -11.40
CA ASP A 20 -18.91 -5.48 -12.55
C ASP A 20 -17.52 -5.42 -13.18
N ILE A 21 -16.56 -4.71 -12.56
CA ILE A 21 -15.17 -4.60 -13.00
C ILE A 21 -14.28 -5.46 -12.12
N GLU A 22 -13.48 -6.32 -12.74
CA GLU A 22 -12.36 -6.99 -12.09
C GLU A 22 -11.08 -6.23 -12.36
N GLU A 23 -10.27 -6.03 -11.31
CA GLU A 23 -8.95 -5.39 -11.40
C GLU A 23 -7.84 -6.42 -11.22
N TRP A 24 -6.87 -6.36 -12.13
CA TRP A 24 -5.75 -7.28 -12.17
C TRP A 24 -4.42 -6.53 -12.30
N PHE A 25 -3.46 -6.88 -11.48
CA PHE A 25 -2.06 -6.61 -11.77
C PHE A 25 -1.58 -7.60 -12.82
N GLY A 26 -0.92 -7.10 -13.85
CA GLY A 26 -0.45 -7.90 -14.96
C GLY A 26 0.84 -7.37 -15.57
N GLN A 27 1.28 -8.04 -16.62
CA GLN A 27 2.49 -7.71 -17.39
C GLN A 27 2.13 -7.50 -18.87
N ASP A 28 2.64 -6.45 -19.47
CA ASP A 28 2.72 -6.27 -20.92
C ASP A 28 4.00 -6.95 -21.41
N ASP A 29 3.92 -8.22 -21.78
CA ASP A 29 5.09 -9.03 -22.19
C ASP A 29 5.79 -8.52 -23.45
N THR A 30 5.15 -7.64 -24.23
CA THR A 30 5.78 -7.02 -25.41
C THR A 30 6.70 -5.84 -25.04
N LEU A 31 6.32 -5.07 -24.03
CA LEU A 31 7.04 -3.87 -23.60
C LEU A 31 7.75 -4.08 -22.25
N ASP A 32 7.68 -5.30 -21.72
CA ASP A 32 8.26 -5.71 -20.42
C ASP A 32 8.00 -4.70 -19.31
N ARG A 33 6.71 -4.40 -19.08
CA ARG A 33 6.31 -3.43 -18.06
C ARG A 33 5.10 -3.90 -17.27
N PRO A 34 5.02 -3.56 -15.97
CA PRO A 34 3.83 -3.82 -15.17
C PRO A 34 2.65 -2.95 -15.65
N VAL A 35 1.46 -3.54 -15.58
CA VAL A 35 0.23 -2.88 -16.01
C VAL A 35 -0.92 -3.19 -15.04
N LEU A 36 -1.86 -2.26 -14.92
CA LEU A 36 -3.16 -2.49 -14.33
C LEU A 36 -4.15 -2.81 -15.43
N ILE A 37 -4.85 -3.94 -15.29
CA ILE A 37 -5.85 -4.40 -16.24
C ILE A 37 -7.21 -4.40 -15.57
N ARG A 38 -8.15 -3.65 -16.14
CA ARG A 38 -9.56 -3.67 -15.74
C ARG A 38 -10.35 -4.44 -16.76
N TYR A 39 -11.11 -5.41 -16.30
CA TYR A 39 -11.92 -6.28 -17.13
C TYR A 39 -13.37 -6.18 -16.70
N LEU A 40 -14.24 -5.80 -17.64
CA LEU A 40 -15.67 -5.71 -17.42
C LEU A 40 -16.28 -7.10 -17.43
N ALA A 41 -17.22 -7.41 -16.53
CA ALA A 41 -17.89 -8.69 -16.47
C ALA A 41 -18.68 -8.99 -17.76
N PRO A 42 -18.64 -10.23 -18.27
CA PRO A 42 -19.31 -10.58 -19.54
C PRO A 42 -20.83 -10.39 -19.55
N GLU A 43 -21.46 -10.47 -18.37
CA GLU A 43 -22.89 -10.29 -18.17
C GLU A 43 -23.34 -8.83 -18.11
N SER A 44 -22.41 -7.88 -18.18
CA SER A 44 -22.71 -6.46 -18.17
C SER A 44 -23.53 -6.06 -19.40
N SER A 45 -24.44 -5.10 -19.22
CA SER A 45 -25.33 -4.66 -20.31
C SER A 45 -24.56 -3.98 -21.46
N PRO A 46 -25.09 -3.97 -22.70
CA PRO A 46 -24.45 -3.26 -23.81
C PRO A 46 -24.16 -1.78 -23.53
N ASN A 47 -25.07 -1.07 -22.87
CA ASN A 47 -24.88 0.31 -22.48
C ASN A 47 -23.72 0.48 -21.46
N ARG A 48 -23.50 -0.55 -20.63
CA ARG A 48 -22.39 -0.56 -19.68
C ARG A 48 -21.05 -0.75 -20.38
N HIS A 49 -21.02 -1.60 -21.41
CA HIS A 49 -19.84 -1.77 -22.27
C HIS A 49 -19.47 -0.46 -22.98
N GLU A 50 -20.46 0.21 -23.58
CA GLU A 50 -20.27 1.50 -24.24
C GLU A 50 -19.73 2.55 -23.27
N ALA A 51 -20.37 2.73 -22.12
CA ALA A 51 -19.94 3.70 -21.11
C ALA A 51 -18.52 3.41 -20.59
N PHE A 52 -18.16 2.13 -20.38
CA PHE A 52 -16.81 1.72 -20.00
C PHE A 52 -15.79 2.15 -21.07
N LEU A 53 -16.04 1.79 -22.32
CA LEU A 53 -15.10 2.06 -23.42
C LEU A 53 -14.99 3.55 -23.73
N ASP A 54 -16.07 4.31 -23.65
CA ASP A 54 -16.06 5.76 -23.90
C ASP A 54 -15.24 6.49 -22.86
N SER A 55 -15.46 6.20 -21.58
CA SER A 55 -14.64 6.76 -20.48
C SER A 55 -13.17 6.43 -20.64
N VAL A 56 -12.84 5.16 -20.87
CA VAL A 56 -11.44 4.71 -21.01
C VAL A 56 -10.76 5.26 -22.26
N ARG A 57 -11.47 5.34 -23.40
CA ARG A 57 -10.94 5.91 -24.66
C ARG A 57 -10.71 7.41 -24.55
N ALA A 58 -11.60 8.15 -23.89
CA ALA A 58 -11.40 9.56 -23.62
C ALA A 58 -10.16 9.80 -22.76
N ALA A 59 -9.95 8.98 -21.71
CA ALA A 59 -8.72 9.03 -20.91
C ALA A 59 -7.48 8.66 -21.72
N ALA A 60 -7.55 7.63 -22.59
CA ALA A 60 -6.45 7.23 -23.46
C ALA A 60 -6.03 8.29 -24.47
N ALA A 61 -6.94 9.18 -24.87
CA ALA A 61 -6.66 10.28 -25.79
C ALA A 61 -5.87 11.43 -25.14
N LEU A 62 -5.82 11.47 -23.80
CA LEU A 62 -5.09 12.48 -23.06
C LEU A 62 -3.73 11.95 -22.58
N ASN A 63 -2.72 12.82 -22.72
CA ASN A 63 -1.41 12.59 -22.11
C ASN A 63 -1.18 13.68 -21.07
N ASP A 64 -1.79 13.50 -19.90
CA ASP A 64 -1.69 14.43 -18.78
C ASP A 64 -1.05 13.73 -17.58
N ILE A 65 -0.16 14.44 -16.88
CA ILE A 65 0.58 13.89 -15.72
C ILE A 65 -0.34 13.62 -14.52
N HIS A 66 -1.52 14.26 -14.48
CA HIS A 66 -2.53 14.10 -13.44
C HIS A 66 -3.62 13.08 -13.79
N LEU A 67 -3.49 12.38 -14.92
CA LEU A 67 -4.37 11.26 -15.27
C LEU A 67 -3.57 9.96 -15.34
N GLN A 68 -4.13 8.88 -14.80
CA GLN A 68 -3.56 7.54 -14.99
C GLN A 68 -3.48 7.23 -16.48
N LYS A 69 -2.29 6.93 -16.97
CA LYS A 69 -2.07 6.69 -18.40
C LYS A 69 -2.76 5.39 -18.84
N VAL A 70 -3.65 5.49 -19.79
CA VAL A 70 -4.29 4.35 -20.43
C VAL A 70 -3.50 3.96 -21.67
N PHE A 71 -3.08 2.71 -21.76
CA PHE A 71 -2.29 2.18 -22.88
C PHE A 71 -3.12 1.50 -23.93
N ALA A 72 -4.21 0.86 -23.55
CA ALA A 72 -5.12 0.17 -24.44
C ALA A 72 -6.52 0.08 -23.86
N ALA A 73 -7.52 0.08 -24.74
CA ALA A 73 -8.90 -0.25 -24.44
C ALA A 73 -9.47 -1.02 -25.63
N ALA A 74 -10.06 -2.17 -25.38
CA ALA A 74 -10.62 -3.00 -26.44
C ALA A 74 -11.78 -3.88 -25.96
N GLU A 75 -12.55 -4.33 -26.92
CA GLU A 75 -13.58 -5.35 -26.73
C GLU A 75 -12.99 -6.75 -26.98
N THR A 76 -13.50 -7.72 -26.26
CA THR A 76 -13.36 -9.14 -26.54
C THR A 76 -14.68 -9.66 -27.09
N THR A 77 -14.73 -10.94 -27.48
CA THR A 77 -15.98 -11.58 -27.93
C THR A 77 -17.08 -11.60 -26.85
N ALA A 78 -16.74 -11.42 -25.60
CA ALA A 78 -17.65 -11.56 -24.46
C ALA A 78 -17.69 -10.33 -23.54
N SER A 79 -16.72 -9.41 -23.64
CA SER A 79 -16.59 -8.30 -22.71
C SER A 79 -15.66 -7.19 -23.24
N ALA A 80 -15.31 -6.23 -22.37
CA ALA A 80 -14.34 -5.17 -22.64
C ALA A 80 -13.25 -5.14 -21.57
N TYR A 81 -12.09 -4.60 -21.92
CA TYR A 81 -10.99 -4.40 -20.98
C TYR A 81 -10.22 -3.11 -21.26
N SER A 82 -9.54 -2.61 -20.24
CA SER A 82 -8.55 -1.56 -20.36
C SER A 82 -7.21 -2.00 -19.76
N VAL A 83 -6.13 -1.44 -20.29
CA VAL A 83 -4.77 -1.60 -19.78
C VAL A 83 -4.20 -0.23 -19.47
N SER A 84 -3.82 -0.01 -18.23
CA SER A 84 -3.31 1.27 -17.74
C SER A 84 -1.93 1.09 -17.12
N GLU A 85 -1.24 2.20 -16.87
CA GLU A 85 -0.02 2.19 -16.08
C GLU A 85 -0.30 1.65 -14.67
N TRP A 86 0.69 0.94 -14.15
CA TRP A 86 0.78 0.61 -12.72
C TRP A 86 1.65 1.67 -12.06
N ASP A 87 1.07 2.58 -11.29
CA ASP A 87 1.79 3.71 -10.68
C ASP A 87 2.25 3.45 -9.25
N GLY A 88 1.78 2.36 -8.63
CA GLY A 88 2.18 1.94 -7.28
C GLY A 88 1.86 2.94 -6.16
N GLY A 89 1.09 4.00 -6.46
CA GLY A 89 0.70 5.02 -5.48
C GLY A 89 -0.34 4.52 -4.49
N VAL A 90 -0.36 5.12 -3.28
CA VAL A 90 -1.44 4.95 -2.33
C VAL A 90 -2.63 5.82 -2.72
N THR A 91 -3.84 5.36 -2.45
CA THR A 91 -5.03 6.16 -2.70
C THR A 91 -5.28 7.18 -1.58
N ILE A 92 -6.05 8.23 -1.88
CA ILE A 92 -6.55 9.12 -0.81
C ILE A 92 -7.41 8.34 0.19
N ALA A 93 -8.13 7.30 -0.24
CA ALA A 93 -8.89 6.44 0.66
C ALA A 93 -7.97 5.68 1.65
N ASP A 94 -6.79 5.25 1.22
CA ASP A 94 -5.82 4.59 2.09
C ASP A 94 -5.31 5.57 3.17
N ARG A 95 -5.00 6.80 2.78
CA ARG A 95 -4.56 7.84 3.71
C ARG A 95 -5.64 8.24 4.70
N LEU A 96 -6.89 8.37 4.26
CA LEU A 96 -8.02 8.67 5.14
C LEU A 96 -8.28 7.56 6.16
N ARG A 97 -8.08 6.28 5.77
CA ARG A 97 -8.15 5.15 6.71
C ARG A 97 -7.03 5.18 7.76
N ALA A 98 -5.88 5.74 7.40
CA ALA A 98 -4.75 5.94 8.30
C ALA A 98 -4.84 7.26 9.11
N ASP A 99 -5.94 8.01 9.03
CA ASP A 99 -6.11 9.36 9.60
C ASP A 99 -5.00 10.34 9.16
N GLU A 100 -4.48 10.16 7.93
CA GLU A 100 -3.42 10.98 7.36
C GLU A 100 -3.97 12.02 6.39
N ALA A 101 -3.77 13.30 6.71
CA ALA A 101 -3.98 14.40 5.78
C ALA A 101 -2.82 14.53 4.78
N VAL A 102 -3.09 15.10 3.62
CA VAL A 102 -2.05 15.48 2.66
C VAL A 102 -1.59 16.92 2.97
N PRO A 103 -0.27 17.20 3.04
CA PRO A 103 0.23 18.54 3.31
C PRO A 103 -0.27 19.55 2.27
N VAL A 104 -0.94 20.62 2.73
CA VAL A 104 -1.61 21.61 1.85
C VAL A 104 -0.66 22.24 0.86
N VAL A 105 0.56 22.60 1.29
CA VAL A 105 1.55 23.31 0.45
C VAL A 105 1.95 22.45 -0.76
N GLU A 106 2.07 21.14 -0.56
CA GLU A 106 2.43 20.20 -1.64
C GLU A 106 1.21 19.81 -2.47
N PHE A 107 0.04 19.79 -1.86
CA PHE A 107 -1.16 19.27 -2.48
C PHE A 107 -1.90 20.28 -3.36
N LEU A 108 -1.95 21.57 -2.99
CA LEU A 108 -2.69 22.58 -3.75
C LEU A 108 -2.28 22.68 -5.24
N PRO A 109 -0.98 22.67 -5.62
CA PRO A 109 -0.58 22.65 -7.02
C PRO A 109 -1.08 21.38 -7.74
N ASN A 110 -1.04 20.22 -7.07
CA ASN A 110 -1.54 18.96 -7.60
C ASN A 110 -3.06 18.96 -7.73
N ALA A 111 -3.78 19.48 -6.73
CA ALA A 111 -5.25 19.62 -6.74
C ALA A 111 -5.72 20.47 -7.92
N SER A 112 -5.06 21.59 -8.14
CA SER A 112 -5.33 22.44 -9.31
C SER A 112 -5.04 21.70 -10.63
N GLY A 113 -3.92 20.96 -10.70
CA GLY A 113 -3.57 20.15 -11.86
C GLY A 113 -4.60 19.05 -12.17
N LEU A 114 -5.08 18.34 -11.14
CA LEU A 114 -6.18 17.35 -11.25
C LEU A 114 -7.45 17.98 -11.82
N CYS A 115 -7.88 19.12 -11.28
CA CYS A 115 -9.06 19.82 -11.77
C CYS A 115 -8.91 20.24 -13.24
N LEU A 116 -7.73 20.71 -13.64
CA LEU A 116 -7.46 21.07 -15.03
C LEU A 116 -7.44 19.84 -15.95
N ALA A 117 -6.87 18.74 -15.51
CA ALA A 117 -6.87 17.48 -16.26
C ALA A 117 -8.28 16.93 -16.41
N LEU A 118 -9.11 16.99 -15.36
CA LEU A 118 -10.52 16.62 -15.41
C LEU A 118 -11.30 17.51 -16.39
N SER A 119 -11.08 18.83 -16.40
CA SER A 119 -11.70 19.73 -17.37
C SER A 119 -11.40 19.33 -18.81
N ARG A 120 -10.13 19.03 -19.12
CA ARG A 120 -9.71 18.55 -20.46
C ARG A 120 -10.36 17.22 -20.82
N PHE A 121 -10.53 16.35 -19.85
CA PHE A 121 -11.22 15.08 -20.04
C PHE A 121 -12.70 15.29 -20.40
N HIS A 122 -13.38 16.21 -19.73
CA HIS A 122 -14.76 16.60 -20.04
C HIS A 122 -14.87 17.27 -21.42
N GLU A 123 -13.90 18.09 -21.83
CA GLU A 123 -13.87 18.70 -23.17
C GLU A 123 -13.83 17.66 -24.30
N LEU A 124 -13.27 16.47 -24.06
CA LEU A 124 -13.30 15.34 -24.99
C LEU A 124 -14.59 14.52 -24.91
N GLY A 125 -15.56 14.96 -24.14
CA GLY A 125 -16.82 14.23 -23.90
C GLY A 125 -16.67 13.06 -22.92
N GLY A 126 -15.53 12.94 -22.23
CA GLY A 126 -15.33 11.94 -21.19
C GLY A 126 -16.10 12.30 -19.92
N VAL A 127 -16.66 11.29 -19.26
CA VAL A 127 -17.23 11.38 -17.91
C VAL A 127 -16.63 10.25 -17.10
N HIS A 128 -16.10 10.59 -15.92
CA HIS A 128 -15.51 9.57 -15.04
C HIS A 128 -16.62 8.79 -14.33
N GLY A 129 -17.59 9.50 -13.76
CA GLY A 129 -18.85 9.00 -13.20
C GLY A 129 -18.72 8.14 -11.94
N ALA A 130 -17.53 8.08 -11.35
CA ALA A 130 -17.27 7.33 -10.13
C ALA A 130 -16.02 7.86 -9.41
N ILE A 131 -15.84 9.17 -9.33
CA ILE A 131 -14.76 9.80 -8.58
C ILE A 131 -15.02 9.63 -7.10
N ASP A 132 -14.08 9.03 -6.41
CA ASP A 132 -14.04 8.88 -4.95
C ASP A 132 -12.59 8.89 -4.45
N ALA A 133 -12.39 8.80 -3.15
CA ALA A 133 -11.06 8.80 -2.55
C ALA A 133 -10.17 7.61 -3.02
N SER A 134 -10.76 6.52 -3.52
CA SER A 134 -10.02 5.37 -4.06
C SER A 134 -9.57 5.57 -5.50
N SER A 135 -10.14 6.55 -6.22
CA SER A 135 -9.78 6.88 -7.61
C SER A 135 -8.70 7.95 -7.71
N VAL A 136 -8.30 8.57 -6.61
CA VAL A 136 -7.22 9.58 -6.59
C VAL A 136 -5.98 8.98 -5.93
N HIS A 137 -4.92 8.81 -6.73
CA HIS A 137 -3.65 8.24 -6.28
C HIS A 137 -2.69 9.35 -5.88
N TYR A 138 -2.10 9.24 -4.69
CA TYR A 138 -1.13 10.15 -4.14
C TYR A 138 0.23 9.47 -3.99
N SER A 139 1.28 10.18 -4.36
CA SER A 139 2.66 9.83 -4.07
C SER A 139 3.46 11.11 -3.84
N ALA A 140 4.28 11.14 -2.80
CA ALA A 140 5.15 12.30 -2.54
C ALA A 140 6.22 12.52 -3.65
N ALA A 141 6.53 11.47 -4.41
CA ALA A 141 7.54 11.50 -5.47
C ALA A 141 6.98 11.78 -6.87
N HIS A 142 5.66 11.71 -7.05
CA HIS A 142 5.00 11.80 -8.35
C HIS A 142 3.77 12.72 -8.28
N PRO A 143 3.36 13.31 -9.43
CA PRO A 143 2.10 14.06 -9.49
C PRO A 143 0.93 13.19 -9.01
N VAL A 144 -0.01 13.82 -8.29
CA VAL A 144 -1.28 13.19 -7.91
C VAL A 144 -2.08 12.88 -9.17
N LYS A 145 -2.66 11.69 -9.27
CA LYS A 145 -3.35 11.22 -10.47
C LYS A 145 -4.80 10.83 -10.20
N LEU A 146 -5.68 11.19 -11.12
CA LEU A 146 -6.99 10.58 -11.24
C LEU A 146 -6.86 9.26 -12.02
N ALA A 147 -7.36 8.19 -11.44
CA ALA A 147 -7.30 6.83 -11.94
C ALA A 147 -8.69 6.21 -12.04
N ALA A 148 -8.78 4.91 -12.23
CA ALA A 148 -10.01 4.13 -12.17
C ALA A 148 -11.05 4.47 -13.27
N PHE A 149 -10.60 4.92 -14.45
CA PHE A 149 -11.47 5.13 -15.60
C PHE A 149 -12.23 3.85 -16.00
N GLY A 150 -13.45 4.01 -16.46
CA GLY A 150 -14.34 2.90 -16.80
C GLY A 150 -15.26 2.43 -15.67
N ARG A 151 -15.10 2.93 -14.43
CA ARG A 151 -16.01 2.66 -13.30
C ARG A 151 -17.37 3.35 -13.46
N THR A 152 -17.52 4.18 -14.47
CA THR A 152 -18.69 5.03 -14.74
C THR A 152 -20.00 4.33 -14.43
N GLN A 153 -20.78 4.88 -13.51
CA GLN A 153 -22.13 4.46 -13.25
C GLN A 153 -23.08 5.25 -14.17
N ARG A 154 -24.24 4.69 -14.48
CA ARG A 154 -25.25 5.38 -15.29
C ARG A 154 -25.57 6.74 -14.70
N TRP A 155 -25.73 7.76 -15.54
CA TRP A 155 -26.28 9.07 -15.21
C TRP A 155 -25.35 10.08 -14.51
N SER A 156 -24.04 9.89 -14.56
CA SER A 156 -23.10 10.93 -14.14
C SER A 156 -22.85 11.92 -15.27
N ASP A 157 -22.59 13.14 -14.90
CA ASP A 157 -22.17 14.20 -15.81
C ASP A 157 -20.85 14.87 -15.35
N ALA A 158 -20.34 15.77 -16.17
CA ALA A 158 -19.09 16.48 -15.88
C ALA A 158 -19.16 17.33 -14.59
N GLN A 159 -20.35 17.79 -14.21
CA GLN A 159 -20.53 18.58 -13.01
C GLN A 159 -20.48 17.69 -11.76
N GLU A 160 -21.11 16.52 -11.81
CA GLU A 160 -21.04 15.53 -10.73
C GLU A 160 -19.59 15.05 -10.48
N ASP A 161 -18.80 14.85 -11.55
CA ASP A 161 -17.37 14.55 -11.44
C ASP A 161 -16.62 15.69 -10.74
N THR A 162 -16.93 16.95 -11.05
CA THR A 162 -16.29 18.10 -10.41
C THR A 162 -16.64 18.19 -8.92
N MET A 163 -17.90 17.97 -8.56
CA MET A 163 -18.37 17.95 -7.18
C MET A 163 -17.70 16.85 -6.38
N ALA A 164 -17.65 15.63 -6.95
CA ALA A 164 -17.01 14.48 -6.33
C ALA A 164 -15.50 14.69 -6.15
N LEU A 165 -14.79 15.25 -7.15
CA LEU A 165 -13.38 15.57 -7.03
C LEU A 165 -13.14 16.61 -5.93
N ALA A 166 -13.93 17.69 -5.87
CA ALA A 166 -13.79 18.72 -4.85
C ALA A 166 -13.96 18.16 -3.43
N GLU A 167 -14.89 17.21 -3.26
CA GLU A 167 -15.08 16.51 -1.98
C GLU A 167 -13.86 15.65 -1.62
N VAL A 168 -13.28 14.92 -2.58
CA VAL A 168 -12.03 14.16 -2.36
C VAL A 168 -10.87 15.08 -2.00
N LEU A 169 -10.74 16.22 -2.67
CA LEU A 169 -9.68 17.21 -2.36
C LEU A 169 -9.85 17.78 -0.95
N ARG A 170 -11.07 18.13 -0.54
CA ARG A 170 -11.39 18.56 0.83
C ARG A 170 -10.98 17.49 1.85
N ALA A 171 -11.42 16.26 1.64
CA ALA A 171 -11.13 15.14 2.53
C ALA A 171 -9.62 14.87 2.62
N ALA A 172 -8.91 14.90 1.49
CA ALA A 172 -7.46 14.71 1.45
C ALA A 172 -6.70 15.74 2.29
N ILE A 173 -7.08 17.02 2.20
CA ILE A 173 -6.44 18.10 2.94
C ILE A 173 -6.79 18.05 4.44
N THR A 174 -8.04 17.77 4.77
CA THR A 174 -8.50 17.75 6.17
C THR A 174 -8.20 16.44 6.90
N GLY A 175 -7.89 15.36 6.18
CA GLY A 175 -7.69 14.03 6.73
C GLY A 175 -8.98 13.38 7.27
N THR A 176 -10.17 13.90 6.89
CA THR A 176 -11.44 13.37 7.40
C THR A 176 -12.54 13.31 6.36
N HIS A 177 -13.43 12.33 6.51
CA HIS A 177 -14.68 12.21 5.73
C HIS A 177 -15.80 13.16 6.19
N ASP A 178 -15.62 13.86 7.32
CA ASP A 178 -16.64 14.79 7.82
C ASP A 178 -16.80 15.97 6.85
N ALA A 179 -17.90 16.00 6.11
CA ALA A 179 -18.21 17.00 5.10
C ALA A 179 -18.37 18.44 5.66
N SER A 180 -18.53 18.59 6.98
CA SER A 180 -18.64 19.89 7.62
C SER A 180 -17.28 20.54 7.91
N VAL A 181 -16.18 19.78 7.86
CA VAL A 181 -14.82 20.24 8.17
C VAL A 181 -14.11 20.71 6.91
N PHE A 182 -13.60 21.93 6.94
CA PHE A 182 -12.83 22.54 5.85
C PHE A 182 -11.38 22.80 6.26
N PRO A 183 -10.46 22.99 5.29
CA PRO A 183 -9.03 23.18 5.60
C PRO A 183 -8.73 24.25 6.65
N SER A 184 -9.39 25.40 6.62
CA SER A 184 -9.16 26.48 7.60
C SER A 184 -9.66 26.14 9.01
N ASP A 185 -10.51 25.12 9.17
CA ASP A 185 -11.01 24.68 10.49
C ASP A 185 -9.97 23.83 11.24
N VAL A 186 -9.03 23.20 10.51
CA VAL A 186 -8.11 22.20 11.07
C VAL A 186 -6.64 22.50 10.81
N ILE A 187 -6.31 23.46 9.94
CA ILE A 187 -4.93 23.82 9.57
C ILE A 187 -4.74 25.34 9.73
N ASP A 188 -3.88 25.72 10.69
CA ASP A 188 -3.56 27.13 10.91
C ASP A 188 -2.84 27.75 9.70
N GLY A 189 -3.26 28.95 9.31
CA GLY A 189 -2.63 29.73 8.25
C GLY A 189 -3.08 29.36 6.83
N VAL A 190 -3.99 28.42 6.64
CA VAL A 190 -4.63 28.18 5.34
C VAL A 190 -5.47 29.42 4.97
N HIS A 191 -5.27 29.90 3.73
CA HIS A 191 -6.00 31.05 3.25
C HIS A 191 -7.49 30.67 3.04
N PRO A 192 -8.47 31.47 3.50
CA PRO A 192 -9.90 31.14 3.38
C PRO A 192 -10.39 30.88 1.94
N SER A 193 -9.69 31.41 0.93
CA SER A 193 -10.04 31.15 -0.46
C SER A 193 -9.87 29.68 -0.88
N VAL A 194 -9.15 28.86 -0.12
CA VAL A 194 -9.11 27.40 -0.34
C VAL A 194 -10.46 26.80 -0.02
N ASP A 195 -11.03 27.18 1.12
CA ASP A 195 -12.36 26.73 1.53
C ASP A 195 -13.44 27.20 0.55
N ASP A 196 -13.36 28.49 0.12
CA ASP A 196 -14.30 29.05 -0.84
C ASP A 196 -14.26 28.30 -2.18
N ALA A 197 -13.07 27.98 -2.67
CA ALA A 197 -12.89 27.21 -3.90
C ALA A 197 -13.47 25.79 -3.76
N LEU A 198 -13.16 25.08 -2.67
CA LEU A 198 -13.68 23.75 -2.42
C LEU A 198 -15.20 23.73 -2.25
N ARG A 199 -15.77 24.70 -1.51
CA ARG A 199 -17.23 24.85 -1.39
C ARG A 199 -17.89 25.06 -2.74
N GLY A 200 -17.33 25.96 -3.57
CA GLY A 200 -17.86 26.20 -4.91
C GLY A 200 -17.75 25.01 -5.86
N GLY A 201 -16.73 24.15 -5.67
CA GLY A 201 -16.66 22.87 -6.37
C GLY A 201 -17.70 21.87 -5.88
N ILE A 202 -17.86 21.73 -4.55
CA ILE A 202 -18.78 20.78 -3.90
C ILE A 202 -20.25 21.15 -4.16
N ASP A 203 -20.63 22.42 -4.12
CA ASP A 203 -22.01 22.86 -4.33
C ASP A 203 -22.39 22.99 -5.82
N GLY A 204 -21.42 22.73 -6.72
CA GLY A 204 -21.65 22.77 -8.17
C GLY A 204 -21.69 24.16 -8.77
N SER A 205 -21.32 25.22 -8.06
CA SER A 205 -21.24 26.59 -8.61
C SER A 205 -19.98 26.79 -9.47
N LEU A 206 -18.96 25.95 -9.33
CA LEU A 206 -17.74 25.94 -10.13
C LEU A 206 -17.66 24.66 -10.98
N ASP A 207 -17.34 24.80 -12.25
CA ASP A 207 -16.85 23.70 -13.08
C ASP A 207 -15.38 23.38 -12.79
N ALA A 208 -14.86 22.27 -13.32
CA ALA A 208 -13.50 21.81 -13.05
C ALA A 208 -12.43 22.86 -13.44
N ALA A 209 -12.62 23.57 -14.55
CA ALA A 209 -11.70 24.64 -14.99
C ALA A 209 -11.73 25.85 -14.04
N SER A 210 -12.90 26.22 -13.55
CA SER A 210 -13.07 27.32 -12.60
C SER A 210 -12.52 26.98 -11.23
N LEU A 211 -12.75 25.75 -10.76
CA LEU A 211 -12.17 25.22 -9.53
C LEU A 211 -10.64 25.23 -9.60
N ALA A 212 -10.05 24.74 -10.72
CA ALA A 212 -8.60 24.80 -10.95
C ALA A 212 -8.05 26.23 -10.83
N ARG A 213 -8.71 27.20 -11.48
CA ARG A 213 -8.30 28.61 -11.44
C ARG A 213 -8.40 29.19 -10.03
N SER A 214 -9.44 28.86 -9.28
CA SER A 214 -9.63 29.32 -7.91
C SER A 214 -8.54 28.78 -7.00
N LEU A 215 -8.17 27.51 -7.12
CA LEU A 215 -7.08 26.90 -6.35
C LEU A 215 -5.70 27.48 -6.74
N GLN A 216 -5.47 27.80 -8.01
CA GLN A 216 -4.24 28.47 -8.47
C GLN A 216 -4.11 29.90 -7.97
N ALA A 217 -5.24 30.60 -7.81
CA ALA A 217 -5.27 31.99 -7.37
C ALA A 217 -5.04 32.16 -5.86
N VAL A 218 -4.96 31.05 -5.09
CA VAL A 218 -4.68 31.09 -3.66
C VAL A 218 -3.32 31.73 -3.44
N PRO A 219 -3.22 32.82 -2.65
CA PRO A 219 -1.95 33.44 -2.35
C PRO A 219 -1.00 32.43 -1.68
N ASN A 220 0.24 32.38 -2.18
CA ASN A 220 1.28 31.57 -1.55
C ASN A 220 1.71 32.30 -0.24
N THR A 221 0.92 32.14 0.80
CA THR A 221 1.25 32.61 2.14
C THR A 221 2.28 31.68 2.75
N ALA A 222 3.18 32.23 3.60
CA ALA A 222 4.35 31.58 4.20
C ALA A 222 4.14 30.10 4.59
N PRO A 223 5.23 29.32 4.72
CA PRO A 223 5.13 27.87 4.93
C PRO A 223 4.22 27.59 6.14
N VAL A 224 3.06 27.07 5.85
CA VAL A 224 2.16 26.51 6.83
C VAL A 224 2.76 25.14 7.16
N ASP A 225 3.09 24.89 8.41
CA ASP A 225 3.32 23.55 8.91
C ASP A 225 2.01 22.78 8.69
N GLY A 226 1.90 22.08 7.54
CA GLY A 226 0.66 21.57 7.00
C GLY A 226 0.14 20.29 7.66
N SER A 227 0.52 20.05 8.92
CA SER A 227 -0.07 18.97 9.71
C SER A 227 -1.35 19.46 10.38
N PRO A 228 -2.49 18.77 10.20
CA PRO A 228 -3.73 19.15 10.88
C PRO A 228 -3.51 19.14 12.40
N ILE A 229 -4.05 20.17 13.09
CA ILE A 229 -4.00 20.25 14.55
C ILE A 229 -4.81 19.07 15.10
N ARG A 230 -4.13 18.03 15.54
CA ARG A 230 -4.79 16.95 16.29
C ARG A 230 -5.43 17.55 17.53
N PRO A 231 -6.74 17.37 17.74
CA PRO A 231 -7.37 17.85 18.96
C PRO A 231 -6.67 17.17 20.16
N TRP A 232 -6.12 17.97 21.05
CA TRP A 232 -5.30 17.57 22.22
C TRP A 232 -5.95 16.51 23.16
N ARG A 233 -7.22 16.19 22.94
CA ARG A 233 -7.93 15.13 23.66
C ARG A 233 -7.29 13.74 23.52
N SER A 234 -6.65 13.44 22.37
CA SER A 234 -5.90 12.19 22.18
C SER A 234 -4.57 12.18 22.95
N LEU A 235 -3.88 13.34 23.06
CA LEU A 235 -2.66 13.47 23.86
C LEU A 235 -2.93 13.34 25.37
N ALA A 236 -4.08 13.82 25.86
CA ALA A 236 -4.46 13.67 27.25
C ALA A 236 -4.79 12.20 27.62
N LEU A 237 -5.39 11.44 26.70
CA LEU A 237 -5.66 10.01 26.89
C LEU A 237 -4.36 9.19 26.86
N PHE A 238 -3.44 9.51 25.95
CA PHE A 238 -2.13 8.87 25.85
C PHE A 238 -1.27 9.14 27.09
N GLY A 239 -1.24 10.39 27.59
CA GLY A 239 -0.57 10.76 28.84
C GLY A 239 -1.13 10.02 30.05
N LEU A 240 -2.46 9.82 30.10
CA LEU A 240 -3.10 9.06 31.17
C LEU A 240 -2.72 7.58 31.15
N ILE A 241 -2.65 6.97 29.97
CA ILE A 241 -2.27 5.56 29.78
C ILE A 241 -0.80 5.35 30.18
N VAL A 242 0.11 6.23 29.76
CA VAL A 242 1.53 6.15 30.13
C VAL A 242 1.72 6.31 31.64
N VAL A 243 1.01 7.23 32.29
CA VAL A 243 1.04 7.35 33.75
C VAL A 243 0.50 6.11 34.44
N LEU A 244 -0.56 5.48 33.92
CA LEU A 244 -1.11 4.24 34.46
C LEU A 244 -0.12 3.08 34.35
N ILE A 245 0.56 2.94 33.21
CA ILE A 245 1.58 1.89 32.99
C ILE A 245 2.78 2.11 33.94
N VAL A 246 3.24 3.32 34.12
CA VAL A 246 4.34 3.62 35.05
C VAL A 246 3.95 3.32 36.50
N VAL A 247 2.71 3.61 36.90
CA VAL A 247 2.22 3.30 38.25
C VAL A 247 2.09 1.78 38.45
N VAL A 248 1.59 1.04 37.46
CA VAL A 248 1.48 -0.44 37.53
C VAL A 248 2.87 -1.08 37.59
N ALA A 249 3.83 -0.60 36.77
CA ALA A 249 5.22 -1.07 36.81
C ALA A 249 5.91 -0.76 38.16
N ALA A 250 5.68 0.43 38.72
CA ALA A 250 6.23 0.80 40.02
C ALA A 250 5.66 -0.03 41.20
N VAL A 251 4.38 -0.40 41.13
CA VAL A 251 3.75 -1.28 42.11
C VAL A 251 4.21 -2.72 41.95
N GLY A 252 4.40 -3.21 40.69
CA GLY A 252 4.95 -4.54 40.40
C GLY A 252 6.38 -4.72 40.91
N LEU A 253 7.25 -3.73 40.68
CA LEU A 253 8.63 -3.73 41.17
C LEU A 253 8.77 -3.61 42.70
N ALA A 254 7.75 -3.12 43.40
CA ALA A 254 7.76 -3.00 44.86
C ALA A 254 7.29 -4.27 45.57
N SER A 255 6.70 -5.22 44.86
CA SER A 255 6.13 -6.44 45.45
C SER A 255 7.05 -7.67 45.40
N ASP A 256 8.17 -7.64 44.67
CA ASP A 256 9.07 -8.79 44.48
C ASP A 256 10.47 -8.61 45.10
N PHE A 257 10.63 -7.79 46.13
CA PHE A 257 11.90 -7.67 46.85
C PHE A 257 11.95 -8.64 48.03
N ASP A 258 12.47 -9.87 47.77
CA ASP A 258 12.83 -10.82 48.83
C ASP A 258 14.35 -10.71 49.10
N PRO A 259 14.78 -10.23 50.27
CA PRO A 259 16.18 -9.98 50.58
C PRO A 259 17.02 -11.25 50.89
N ASP A 260 16.44 -12.46 50.85
CA ASP A 260 17.12 -13.69 51.25
C ASP A 260 17.42 -14.67 50.10
N SER A 261 17.37 -14.28 48.84
CA SER A 261 17.76 -15.13 47.70
C SER A 261 19.28 -15.16 47.50
N PRO A 262 19.96 -16.35 47.48
CA PRO A 262 21.38 -16.42 47.27
C PRO A 262 21.79 -16.10 45.86
N VAL A 263 22.73 -15.19 45.69
CA VAL A 263 23.32 -14.80 44.41
C VAL A 263 24.19 -15.93 43.88
N LEU A 264 23.75 -16.61 42.82
CA LEU A 264 24.55 -17.60 42.07
C LEU A 264 25.45 -16.86 41.07
N TYR A 265 26.78 -16.95 41.27
CA TYR A 265 27.74 -16.47 40.29
C TYR A 265 27.85 -17.46 39.11
N PRO A 266 27.88 -16.97 37.83
CA PRO A 266 28.10 -17.87 36.70
C PRO A 266 29.53 -18.37 36.68
N VAL A 267 29.69 -19.69 36.63
CA VAL A 267 30.97 -20.36 36.40
C VAL A 267 31.28 -20.23 34.89
N THR A 268 32.36 -19.56 34.57
CA THR A 268 32.88 -19.45 33.19
C THR A 268 33.40 -20.80 32.75
N ALA A 269 32.73 -21.47 31.82
CA ALA A 269 33.25 -22.64 31.14
C ALA A 269 34.05 -22.18 29.91
N GLU A 270 35.29 -22.62 29.81
CA GLU A 270 36.18 -22.43 28.65
C GLU A 270 35.60 -23.19 27.42
N PRO A 271 35.64 -22.60 26.21
CA PRO A 271 35.15 -23.29 25.02
C PRO A 271 36.19 -24.36 24.56
N THR A 272 35.79 -25.62 24.60
CA THR A 272 36.54 -26.69 23.95
C THR A 272 36.22 -26.65 22.45
N SER A 273 37.20 -26.25 21.66
CA SER A 273 37.14 -26.27 20.19
C SER A 273 37.11 -27.70 19.66
N THR A 274 35.94 -28.15 19.23
CA THR A 274 35.83 -29.36 18.40
C THR A 274 35.70 -28.92 16.95
N THR A 275 36.76 -29.06 16.19
CA THR A 275 36.81 -28.88 14.74
C THR A 275 36.02 -30.01 14.09
N SER A 276 34.78 -29.71 13.65
CA SER A 276 34.00 -30.60 12.80
C SER A 276 34.27 -30.21 11.35
N THR A 277 34.98 -31.05 10.63
CA THR A 277 35.23 -30.92 9.20
C THR A 277 34.00 -31.39 8.44
N VAL A 278 33.16 -30.48 8.05
CA VAL A 278 32.09 -30.72 7.07
C VAL A 278 32.69 -30.49 5.68
N PRO A 279 32.50 -31.42 4.70
CA PRO A 279 32.97 -31.20 3.33
C PRO A 279 32.24 -30.00 2.72
N PRO A 280 32.91 -29.19 1.89
CA PRO A 280 32.26 -28.03 1.27
C PRO A 280 31.16 -28.50 0.31
N GLN A 281 29.92 -28.09 0.59
CA GLN A 281 28.86 -28.15 -0.40
C GLN A 281 29.20 -27.18 -1.53
N VAL A 282 29.05 -27.65 -2.77
CA VAL A 282 29.16 -26.84 -3.97
C VAL A 282 27.94 -25.94 -4.00
N VAL A 283 28.05 -24.71 -3.49
CA VAL A 283 27.09 -23.66 -3.67
C VAL A 283 27.28 -23.11 -5.10
N ASP A 284 26.24 -23.11 -5.88
CA ASP A 284 26.28 -22.59 -7.25
C ASP A 284 26.67 -21.11 -7.23
N ARG A 285 27.91 -20.82 -7.57
CA ARG A 285 28.51 -19.47 -7.56
C ARG A 285 27.81 -18.46 -8.46
N GLU A 286 26.95 -18.89 -9.38
CA GLU A 286 26.19 -17.99 -10.27
C GLU A 286 24.95 -17.40 -9.59
N GLU A 287 24.36 -18.08 -8.61
CA GLU A 287 23.20 -17.55 -7.85
C GLU A 287 23.60 -16.51 -6.79
N GLU A 288 24.85 -16.51 -6.34
CA GLU A 288 25.36 -15.60 -5.31
C GLU A 288 25.81 -14.23 -5.87
N ALA A 289 26.15 -14.16 -7.16
CA ALA A 289 26.73 -12.97 -7.79
C ALA A 289 25.73 -11.80 -8.00
N GLY A 290 24.44 -11.99 -7.71
CA GLY A 290 23.40 -10.97 -7.84
C GLY A 290 22.60 -10.71 -6.56
N ARG A 291 23.00 -11.28 -5.42
CA ARG A 291 22.25 -11.14 -4.16
C ARG A 291 22.65 -9.86 -3.44
N ILE A 292 21.64 -9.06 -3.04
CA ILE A 292 21.85 -7.93 -2.14
C ILE A 292 21.89 -8.48 -0.70
N PRO A 293 22.96 -8.19 0.09
CA PRO A 293 22.99 -8.56 1.49
C PRO A 293 21.82 -8.01 2.26
N ALA A 294 21.21 -8.83 3.10
CA ALA A 294 20.04 -8.49 3.89
C ALA A 294 20.21 -9.01 5.33
N SER A 295 19.72 -8.26 6.29
CA SER A 295 19.39 -8.75 7.62
C SER A 295 17.88 -8.85 7.78
N ALA A 296 17.41 -9.81 8.57
CA ALA A 296 15.99 -10.04 8.78
C ALA A 296 15.65 -9.96 10.28
N ALA A 297 14.46 -9.48 10.61
CA ALA A 297 13.89 -9.47 11.95
C ALA A 297 12.43 -9.89 11.91
N ALA A 298 11.94 -10.57 12.95
CA ALA A 298 10.52 -10.84 13.08
C ALA A 298 9.74 -9.56 13.32
N TYR A 299 8.51 -9.51 12.82
CA TYR A 299 7.62 -8.36 12.95
C TYR A 299 6.23 -8.83 13.35
N ASP A 300 5.92 -8.71 14.63
CA ASP A 300 4.63 -9.09 15.23
C ASP A 300 4.09 -7.97 16.15
N PRO A 301 3.77 -6.79 15.61
CA PRO A 301 3.30 -5.66 16.42
C PRO A 301 1.87 -5.85 16.96
N LEU A 302 1.13 -6.85 16.48
CA LEU A 302 -0.25 -7.15 16.88
C LEU A 302 -0.36 -8.35 17.84
N GLY A 303 0.78 -8.95 18.21
CA GLY A 303 0.90 -10.03 19.16
C GLY A 303 1.72 -9.65 20.41
N ASP A 304 2.62 -10.51 20.84
CA ASP A 304 3.53 -10.26 21.97
C ASP A 304 4.87 -9.62 21.55
N GLY A 305 5.04 -9.33 20.25
CA GLY A 305 6.23 -8.73 19.66
C GLY A 305 7.30 -9.73 19.25
N THR A 306 7.08 -11.03 19.41
CA THR A 306 7.99 -12.11 19.04
C THR A 306 7.33 -13.08 18.06
N GLU A 307 8.10 -13.70 17.16
CA GLU A 307 7.59 -14.70 16.23
C GLU A 307 8.73 -15.60 15.76
N SER A 308 9.15 -16.56 16.63
CA SER A 308 10.27 -17.46 16.35
C SER A 308 11.57 -16.74 15.95
N ASP A 309 11.95 -15.71 16.69
CA ASP A 309 13.00 -14.73 16.37
C ASP A 309 14.39 -15.37 16.17
N ASP A 310 14.66 -16.50 16.83
CA ASP A 310 15.91 -17.24 16.81
C ASP A 310 16.22 -17.85 15.42
N THR A 311 15.22 -18.03 14.57
CA THR A 311 15.38 -18.64 13.24
C THR A 311 15.21 -17.67 12.08
N VAL A 312 14.94 -16.40 12.33
CA VAL A 312 14.64 -15.39 11.30
C VAL A 312 15.80 -15.25 10.29
N GLN A 313 17.06 -15.26 10.74
CA GLN A 313 18.22 -15.10 9.86
C GLN A 313 18.38 -16.26 8.86
N ASN A 314 17.78 -17.41 9.13
CA ASN A 314 17.77 -18.54 8.20
C ASN A 314 17.01 -18.23 6.90
N THR A 315 16.19 -17.17 6.87
CA THR A 315 15.49 -16.75 5.63
C THR A 315 16.40 -16.02 4.65
N VAL A 316 17.55 -15.54 5.11
CA VAL A 316 18.50 -14.77 4.29
C VAL A 316 19.91 -15.37 4.28
N ASP A 317 20.12 -16.59 4.82
CA ASP A 317 21.41 -17.27 4.89
C ASP A 317 21.84 -17.96 3.57
N GLY A 318 20.90 -18.13 2.62
CA GLY A 318 21.12 -18.80 1.35
C GLY A 318 20.95 -20.32 1.38
N ASP A 319 20.71 -20.91 2.55
CA ASP A 319 20.47 -22.34 2.71
C ASP A 319 18.95 -22.64 2.71
N ARG A 320 18.44 -23.14 1.60
CA ARG A 320 17.02 -23.49 1.44
C ARG A 320 16.56 -24.68 2.30
N SER A 321 17.49 -25.35 2.98
CA SER A 321 17.18 -26.45 3.92
C SER A 321 16.84 -25.92 5.31
N THR A 322 17.21 -24.69 5.62
CA THR A 322 16.85 -23.94 6.83
C THR A 322 15.65 -23.07 6.58
N GLY A 323 15.23 -22.25 7.53
CA GLY A 323 14.14 -21.30 7.37
C GLY A 323 13.56 -20.83 8.68
N TRP A 324 12.69 -19.85 8.58
CA TRP A 324 11.88 -19.35 9.66
C TRP A 324 10.49 -19.95 9.59
N THR A 325 9.93 -20.30 10.73
CA THR A 325 8.58 -20.83 10.82
C THR A 325 7.79 -20.00 11.82
N THR A 326 6.60 -19.52 11.41
CA THR A 326 5.69 -18.76 12.30
C THR A 326 5.36 -19.60 13.54
N GLU A 327 4.87 -18.96 14.59
CA GLU A 327 4.18 -19.68 15.64
C GLU A 327 2.97 -20.46 15.12
N ALA A 328 2.51 -21.46 15.89
CA ALA A 328 1.37 -22.28 15.52
C ALA A 328 0.07 -21.67 16.09
N TYR A 329 -0.86 -21.31 15.22
CA TYR A 329 -2.15 -20.74 15.59
C TYR A 329 -3.24 -21.80 15.57
N SER A 330 -4.12 -21.80 16.57
CA SER A 330 -5.24 -22.74 16.67
C SER A 330 -6.44 -22.37 15.78
N ARG A 331 -6.41 -21.22 15.13
CA ARG A 331 -7.43 -20.68 14.21
C ARG A 331 -6.74 -19.97 13.04
N PRO A 332 -7.44 -19.75 11.91
CA PRO A 332 -6.92 -18.92 10.81
C PRO A 332 -6.36 -17.59 11.32
N LEU A 333 -5.22 -17.15 10.81
CA LEU A 333 -4.53 -15.96 11.31
C LEU A 333 -5.43 -14.72 11.32
N ARG A 334 -6.23 -14.53 10.27
CA ARG A 334 -7.22 -13.44 10.15
C ARG A 334 -8.28 -13.39 11.25
N ASP A 335 -8.50 -14.51 11.98
CA ASP A 335 -9.42 -14.59 13.13
C ASP A 335 -8.72 -14.27 14.47
N VAL A 336 -7.41 -14.05 14.42
CA VAL A 336 -6.54 -13.78 15.58
C VAL A 336 -5.95 -12.37 15.51
N LYS A 337 -5.32 -12.04 14.37
CA LYS A 337 -4.68 -10.75 14.08
C LYS A 337 -4.55 -10.55 12.57
N ASP A 338 -4.32 -9.31 12.12
CA ASP A 338 -4.28 -8.95 10.70
C ASP A 338 -3.07 -9.53 9.95
N GLY A 339 -2.08 -10.03 10.67
CA GLY A 339 -0.92 -10.66 10.07
C GLY A 339 0.27 -10.80 11.02
N VAL A 340 1.35 -11.32 10.48
CA VAL A 340 2.67 -11.49 11.10
C VAL A 340 3.73 -11.54 10.00
N GLY A 341 4.97 -11.14 10.24
CA GLY A 341 5.92 -11.15 9.15
C GLY A 341 7.38 -10.95 9.51
N LEU A 342 8.13 -10.59 8.48
CA LEU A 342 9.57 -10.35 8.53
C LEU A 342 9.89 -8.98 7.96
N VAL A 343 10.74 -8.23 8.65
CA VAL A 343 11.33 -6.98 8.16
C VAL A 343 12.75 -7.23 7.73
N PHE A 344 13.13 -6.68 6.57
CA PHE A 344 14.47 -6.81 5.99
C PHE A 344 15.10 -5.43 5.87
N ASP A 345 16.37 -5.33 6.34
CA ASP A 345 17.27 -4.21 6.09
C ASP A 345 18.30 -4.62 5.03
N LEU A 346 18.47 -3.82 3.98
CA LEU A 346 19.24 -4.17 2.79
C LEU A 346 20.43 -3.24 2.59
N GLU A 347 21.58 -3.80 2.21
CA GLU A 347 22.78 -3.03 1.82
C GLU A 347 22.73 -2.53 0.36
N GLY A 348 21.52 -2.38 -0.23
CA GLY A 348 21.37 -1.95 -1.61
C GLY A 348 19.94 -1.65 -2.01
N THR A 349 19.75 -1.32 -3.28
CA THR A 349 18.43 -1.03 -3.85
C THR A 349 17.95 -2.23 -4.66
N PRO A 350 16.98 -3.00 -4.15
CA PRO A 350 16.47 -4.16 -4.85
C PRO A 350 15.51 -3.75 -5.98
N GLN A 351 15.50 -4.54 -7.04
CA GLN A 351 14.46 -4.49 -8.08
C GLN A 351 13.63 -5.77 -8.11
N ILE A 352 14.13 -6.84 -7.49
CA ILE A 352 13.43 -8.12 -7.43
C ILE A 352 13.54 -8.68 -6.01
N VAL A 353 12.43 -9.22 -5.50
CA VAL A 353 12.45 -10.14 -4.36
C VAL A 353 11.96 -11.51 -4.79
N SER A 354 12.69 -12.54 -4.40
CA SER A 354 12.35 -13.95 -4.61
C SER A 354 12.06 -14.58 -3.25
N ILE A 355 10.90 -15.22 -3.12
CA ILE A 355 10.43 -15.81 -1.87
C ILE A 355 10.14 -17.29 -2.07
N GLN A 356 10.66 -18.12 -1.20
CA GLN A 356 10.35 -19.54 -1.11
C GLN A 356 9.82 -19.89 0.27
N GLY A 357 8.71 -20.64 0.30
CA GLY A 357 8.06 -21.02 1.56
C GLY A 357 6.86 -21.92 1.33
N SER A 358 6.04 -22.10 2.36
CA SER A 358 4.86 -22.98 2.34
C SER A 358 3.85 -22.51 1.28
N PRO A 359 3.54 -23.32 0.26
CA PRO A 359 2.56 -22.96 -0.77
C PRO A 359 1.17 -22.74 -0.17
N GLY A 360 0.45 -21.73 -0.65
CA GLY A 360 -0.88 -21.35 -0.14
C GLY A 360 -0.85 -20.22 0.89
N THR A 361 0.31 -19.83 1.41
CA THR A 361 0.47 -18.69 2.32
C THR A 361 0.17 -17.38 1.60
N ALA A 362 -0.78 -16.61 2.10
CA ALA A 362 -1.06 -15.27 1.59
C ALA A 362 -0.09 -14.24 2.18
N TYR A 363 0.42 -13.35 1.33
CA TYR A 363 1.39 -12.34 1.75
C TYR A 363 1.15 -10.96 1.12
N THR A 364 1.71 -9.95 1.78
CA THR A 364 1.88 -8.59 1.24
C THR A 364 3.36 -8.20 1.37
N ILE A 365 3.91 -7.56 0.35
CA ILE A 365 5.22 -6.90 0.42
C ILE A 365 4.99 -5.43 0.73
N GLY A 366 5.67 -4.92 1.73
CA GLY A 366 5.65 -3.52 2.13
C GLY A 366 7.02 -2.88 2.08
N TRP A 367 7.05 -1.54 2.05
CA TRP A 367 8.26 -0.73 2.20
C TRP A 367 8.00 0.45 3.15
N ALA A 368 9.01 0.82 3.93
CA ALA A 368 8.97 2.02 4.77
C ALA A 368 10.40 2.56 4.98
N ALA A 369 10.55 3.86 5.21
CA ALA A 369 11.86 4.48 5.49
C ALA A 369 12.44 4.07 6.85
N SER A 370 11.58 3.69 7.81
CA SER A 370 11.92 3.14 9.13
C SER A 370 10.76 2.26 9.59
N ILE A 371 10.94 1.44 10.64
CA ILE A 371 9.84 0.63 11.20
C ILE A 371 8.71 1.56 11.65
N PRO A 372 7.52 1.47 11.05
CA PRO A 372 6.37 2.29 11.43
C PRO A 372 5.83 1.90 12.82
N ALA A 373 5.15 2.83 13.47
CA ALA A 373 4.47 2.56 14.72
C ALA A 373 3.19 1.72 14.55
N ASP A 374 2.60 1.76 13.33
CA ASP A 374 1.40 1.01 12.96
C ASP A 374 1.65 0.18 11.69
N THR A 375 1.04 -1.00 11.63
CA THR A 375 1.14 -1.91 10.47
C THR A 375 0.57 -1.31 9.19
N THR A 376 -0.34 -0.37 9.29
CA THR A 376 -0.97 0.31 8.15
C THR A 376 -0.09 1.38 7.51
N GLU A 377 1.00 1.79 8.18
CA GLU A 377 1.95 2.80 7.67
C GLU A 377 2.97 2.21 6.66
N TRP A 378 2.99 0.90 6.45
CA TRP A 378 3.81 0.30 5.42
C TRP A 378 3.25 0.60 4.03
N GLU A 379 4.09 1.12 3.14
CA GLU A 379 3.74 1.25 1.73
C GLU A 379 3.54 -0.15 1.14
N HIS A 380 2.31 -0.49 0.75
CA HIS A 380 2.00 -1.78 0.13
C HIS A 380 2.51 -1.82 -1.31
N ILE A 381 3.51 -2.66 -1.58
CA ILE A 381 4.15 -2.80 -2.89
C ILE A 381 3.50 -3.91 -3.72
N ALA A 382 3.27 -5.07 -3.12
CA ALA A 382 2.68 -6.22 -3.79
C ALA A 382 1.96 -7.11 -2.79
N ARG A 383 1.01 -7.91 -3.29
CA ARG A 383 0.39 -8.98 -2.51
C ARG A 383 0.22 -10.23 -3.38
N GLY A 384 0.18 -11.39 -2.75
CA GLY A 384 0.03 -12.64 -3.47
C GLY A 384 -0.12 -13.83 -2.55
N THR A 385 0.02 -15.01 -3.16
CA THR A 385 0.04 -16.29 -2.45
C THR A 385 1.26 -17.07 -2.90
N LEU A 386 2.03 -17.59 -1.93
CA LEU A 386 3.23 -18.36 -2.22
C LEU A 386 2.88 -19.62 -3.04
N GLN A 387 3.68 -19.88 -4.05
CA GLN A 387 3.56 -21.02 -4.94
C GLN A 387 4.54 -22.13 -4.50
N ARG A 388 4.39 -23.34 -5.09
CA ARG A 388 5.39 -24.42 -4.89
C ARG A 388 6.76 -24.08 -5.48
N ALA A 389 6.77 -23.33 -6.56
CA ALA A 389 7.96 -22.74 -7.11
C ALA A 389 8.29 -21.42 -6.39
N GLU A 390 9.51 -20.95 -6.53
CA GLU A 390 9.94 -19.65 -6.04
C GLU A 390 9.01 -18.54 -6.58
N SER A 391 8.50 -17.69 -5.69
CA SER A 391 7.69 -16.53 -6.05
C SER A 391 8.61 -15.34 -6.27
N ARG A 392 8.70 -14.84 -7.51
CA ARG A 392 9.50 -13.67 -7.89
C ARG A 392 8.62 -12.45 -8.06
N ILE A 393 8.93 -11.38 -7.35
CA ILE A 393 8.16 -10.14 -7.34
C ILE A 393 9.10 -9.00 -7.75
N GLN A 394 8.67 -8.23 -8.75
CA GLN A 394 9.37 -7.01 -9.13
C GLN A 394 9.07 -5.89 -8.14
N LEU A 395 10.11 -5.21 -7.68
CA LEU A 395 10.03 -4.14 -6.72
C LEU A 395 10.25 -2.80 -7.40
N PRO A 396 9.56 -1.73 -6.97
CA PRO A 396 9.89 -0.38 -7.41
C PRO A 396 11.26 0.01 -6.84
N VAL A 397 11.99 0.82 -7.60
CA VAL A 397 13.26 1.38 -7.14
C VAL A 397 12.98 2.32 -5.97
N ARG A 398 13.49 1.95 -4.78
CA ARG A 398 13.42 2.73 -3.54
C ARG A 398 14.83 2.89 -2.99
N GLY A 399 15.20 4.09 -2.60
CA GLY A 399 16.49 4.37 -1.99
C GLY A 399 16.40 4.31 -0.48
N GLY A 400 17.15 3.40 0.14
CA GLY A 400 17.16 3.20 1.59
C GLY A 400 15.87 2.59 2.14
N GLY A 401 15.76 2.43 3.47
CA GLY A 401 14.53 1.95 4.11
C GLY A 401 14.46 0.42 4.26
N LEU A 402 13.34 -0.01 4.80
CA LEU A 402 13.07 -1.38 5.22
C LEU A 402 12.02 -2.02 4.32
N TRP A 403 12.14 -3.32 4.10
CA TRP A 403 11.18 -4.11 3.35
C TRP A 403 10.45 -5.07 4.29
N LEU A 404 9.14 -5.21 4.12
CA LEU A 404 8.28 -6.08 4.90
C LEU A 404 7.76 -7.23 4.03
N LEU A 405 7.88 -8.45 4.53
CA LEU A 405 7.08 -9.60 4.09
C LEU A 405 6.01 -9.85 5.16
N TRP A 406 4.77 -9.43 4.88
CA TRP A 406 3.63 -9.53 5.79
C TRP A 406 2.74 -10.69 5.39
N LEU A 407 2.59 -11.71 6.26
CA LEU A 407 1.77 -12.88 6.04
C LEU A 407 0.36 -12.59 6.58
N THR A 408 -0.63 -12.64 5.70
CA THR A 408 -2.03 -12.33 6.05
C THR A 408 -2.91 -13.56 6.21
N ASP A 409 -2.46 -14.72 5.72
CA ASP A 409 -3.07 -16.02 5.98
C ASP A 409 -2.00 -17.11 5.96
N LEU A 410 -2.16 -18.11 6.82
CA LEU A 410 -1.22 -19.22 6.99
C LEU A 410 -1.83 -20.53 6.49
N VAL A 411 -0.98 -21.53 6.30
CA VAL A 411 -1.39 -22.84 5.80
C VAL A 411 -1.93 -23.70 6.95
N GLU A 412 -3.11 -24.29 6.75
CA GLU A 412 -3.67 -25.28 7.67
C GLU A 412 -2.85 -26.58 7.60
N ARG A 413 -2.42 -27.06 8.76
CA ARG A 413 -1.70 -28.32 8.93
C ARG A 413 -2.64 -29.49 9.19
N PRO A 414 -2.17 -30.74 8.99
CA PRO A 414 -2.99 -31.94 9.24
C PRO A 414 -3.49 -32.08 10.70
N ASP A 415 -2.84 -31.40 11.65
CA ASP A 415 -3.25 -31.38 13.07
C ASP A 415 -4.28 -30.29 13.37
N GLY A 416 -4.71 -29.52 12.36
CA GLY A 416 -5.69 -28.44 12.48
C GLY A 416 -5.08 -27.12 12.97
N SER A 417 -3.76 -27.02 13.13
CA SER A 417 -3.07 -25.77 13.41
C SER A 417 -2.78 -25.00 12.11
N TYR A 418 -2.57 -23.69 12.21
CA TYR A 418 -2.19 -22.80 11.10
C TYR A 418 -0.77 -22.33 11.31
N GLN A 419 0.10 -22.62 10.36
CA GLN A 419 1.53 -22.29 10.46
C GLN A 419 2.13 -22.23 9.07
N THR A 420 3.14 -21.37 8.87
CA THR A 420 3.86 -21.21 7.61
C THR A 420 5.37 -21.24 7.85
N GLN A 421 6.10 -21.81 6.90
CA GLN A 421 7.56 -21.75 6.85
C GLN A 421 8.00 -20.90 5.65
N ILE A 422 8.94 -19.99 5.86
CA ILE A 422 9.68 -19.26 4.83
C ILE A 422 11.12 -19.78 4.84
N THR A 423 11.56 -20.36 3.72
CA THR A 423 12.87 -21.02 3.63
C THR A 423 13.92 -20.16 2.97
N ASP A 424 13.53 -19.20 2.13
CA ASP A 424 14.51 -18.31 1.47
C ASP A 424 13.83 -17.02 1.03
N VAL A 425 14.47 -15.89 1.28
CA VAL A 425 14.10 -14.57 0.76
C VAL A 425 15.36 -13.94 0.17
N ARG A 426 15.35 -13.68 -1.13
CA ARG A 426 16.47 -13.09 -1.85
C ARG A 426 16.08 -11.79 -2.51
N PHE A 427 16.91 -10.79 -2.30
CA PHE A 427 16.80 -9.50 -2.98
C PHE A 427 17.89 -9.39 -4.03
N ALA A 428 17.53 -8.93 -5.23
CA ALA A 428 18.43 -8.73 -6.36
C ALA A 428 18.25 -7.34 -6.97
N PRO A 429 19.35 -6.76 -7.56
CA PRO A 429 19.33 -5.46 -8.23
C PRO A 429 18.50 -5.47 -9.52
#